data_a6928b66df7a69dcab1f14d2651ba4b8
#
_entry.id   a6928b66df7a69dcab1f14d2651ba4b8
#
_cell.length_a   1.000
_cell.length_b   1.000
_cell.length_c   1.000
_cell.angle_alpha   90.00
_cell.angle_beta   90.00
_cell.angle_gamma   90.00
#
_symmetry.space_group_name_H-M   'P 1'
#
loop_
_entity.id
_entity.type
_entity.pdbx_description
1 polymer ?
#
loop_
_entity_poly.entity_id
_entity_poly.type
_entity_poly.pdbx_seq_one_letter_code
_entity_poly.pdbx_strand_id
1 'polypeptide(L)' 'MAVSKIQTGLRIDEETYSKLKTLSTQEGRSLNNLVEYIIRKYLEDYEAVHGTLPPYQE' A
#
# COMPACT_ATOMS: atom_id res chain seq x y z
N MET A 1 20.42 -7.52 4.87
CA MET A 1 20.14 -7.23 3.47
C MET A 1 19.22 -6.03 3.36
N ALA A 2 19.58 -5.07 2.57
CA ALA A 2 18.78 -3.86 2.41
C ALA A 2 17.63 -4.14 1.45
N VAL A 3 16.44 -3.66 1.82
CA VAL A 3 15.28 -3.73 0.95
C VAL A 3 15.19 -2.43 0.18
N SER A 4 15.29 -2.51 -1.13
CA SER A 4 15.13 -1.35 -1.97
C SER A 4 13.67 -0.95 -2.03
N LYS A 5 13.40 0.34 -1.84
CA LYS A 5 12.06 0.88 -1.98
C LYS A 5 12.06 1.85 -3.15
N ILE A 6 11.05 1.71 -3.99
CA ILE A 6 10.90 2.58 -5.13
C ILE A 6 9.96 3.70 -4.75
N GLN A 7 10.40 4.93 -4.98
CA GLN A 7 9.57 6.08 -4.74
C GLN A 7 8.62 6.26 -5.90
N THR A 8 7.34 6.35 -5.60
CA THR A 8 6.34 6.50 -6.64
C THR A 8 5.36 7.59 -6.24
N GLY A 9 4.96 8.42 -7.20
CA GLY A 9 4.03 9.49 -6.95
C GLY A 9 2.60 9.02 -7.13
N LEU A 10 1.91 8.81 -6.02
CA LEU A 10 0.50 8.43 -6.06
C LEU A 10 -0.36 9.68 -5.91
N ARG A 11 -1.42 9.74 -6.69
CA ARG A 11 -2.40 10.80 -6.55
C ARG A 11 -3.64 10.23 -5.88
N ILE A 12 -4.00 10.84 -4.77
CA ILE A 12 -5.12 10.38 -3.95
C ILE A 12 -6.06 11.56 -3.79
N ASP A 13 -7.36 11.35 -4.02
CA ASP A 13 -8.33 12.42 -3.86
C ASP A 13 -8.47 12.79 -2.38
N GLU A 14 -9.01 13.97 -2.14
CA GLU A 14 -9.07 14.54 -0.79
C GLU A 14 -9.87 13.68 0.17
N GLU A 15 -11.00 13.15 -0.29
CA GLU A 15 -11.84 12.34 0.57
C GLU A 15 -11.12 11.07 1.00
N THR A 16 -10.50 10.39 0.06
CA THR A 16 -9.75 9.16 0.36
C THR A 16 -8.57 9.46 1.27
N TYR A 17 -7.85 10.54 1.00
CA TYR A 17 -6.73 10.93 1.83
C TYR A 17 -7.16 11.21 3.26
N SER A 18 -8.27 11.93 3.43
CA SER A 18 -8.77 12.27 4.74
C SER A 18 -9.12 11.02 5.55
N LYS A 19 -9.77 10.07 4.90
CA LYS A 19 -10.13 8.81 5.56
C LYS A 19 -8.91 7.99 5.92
N LEU A 20 -7.91 7.97 5.05
CA LEU A 20 -6.66 7.27 5.34
C LEU A 20 -5.96 7.90 6.54
N LYS A 21 -5.97 9.22 6.62
CA LYS A 21 -5.33 9.90 7.73
C LYS A 21 -6.02 9.60 9.05
N THR A 22 -7.34 9.59 9.05
CA THR A 22 -8.11 9.21 10.23
C THR A 22 -7.77 7.78 10.66
N LEU A 23 -7.75 6.86 9.70
CA LEU A 23 -7.48 5.47 9.99
C LEU A 23 -6.07 5.27 10.52
N SER A 24 -5.10 5.97 9.93
CA SER A 24 -3.71 5.85 10.40
C SER A 24 -3.58 6.26 11.86
N THR A 25 -4.28 7.32 12.25
CA THR A 25 -4.28 7.77 13.63
C THR A 25 -4.92 6.74 14.55
N GLN A 26 -6.04 6.16 14.13
CA GLN A 26 -6.73 5.15 14.91
C GLN A 26 -5.89 3.90 15.13
N GLU A 27 -5.09 3.55 14.14
CA GLU A 27 -4.27 2.33 14.22
C GLU A 27 -2.86 2.59 14.73
N GLY A 28 -2.54 3.82 15.05
CA GLY A 28 -1.22 4.14 15.56
C GLY A 28 -0.11 3.96 14.53
N ARG A 29 -0.43 4.16 13.26
CA ARG A 29 0.52 4.04 12.16
C ARG A 29 0.74 5.40 11.52
N SER A 30 1.90 5.59 10.90
CA SER A 30 2.07 6.74 10.01
C SER A 30 1.24 6.51 8.75
N LEU A 31 0.87 7.60 8.09
CA LEU A 31 0.11 7.50 6.84
C LEU A 31 0.84 6.66 5.80
N ASN A 32 2.13 6.89 5.66
CA ASN A 32 2.95 6.13 4.71
C ASN A 32 2.92 4.63 5.01
N ASN A 33 3.11 4.29 6.27
CA ASN A 33 3.10 2.87 6.67
C ASN A 33 1.74 2.23 6.44
N LEU A 34 0.68 2.99 6.70
CA LEU A 34 -0.67 2.46 6.46
C LEU A 34 -0.89 2.20 4.98
N VAL A 35 -0.49 3.13 4.12
CA VAL A 35 -0.67 2.97 2.67
C VAL A 35 0.14 1.77 2.17
N GLU A 36 1.38 1.62 2.62
CA GLU A 36 2.18 0.46 2.25
C GLU A 36 1.54 -0.84 2.71
N TYR A 37 1.00 -0.84 3.93
CA TYR A 37 0.33 -2.03 4.45
C TYR A 37 -0.87 -2.41 3.61
N ILE A 38 -1.70 -1.44 3.26
CA ILE A 38 -2.90 -1.69 2.46
C ILE A 38 -2.53 -2.26 1.10
N ILE A 39 -1.53 -1.67 0.45
CA ILE A 39 -1.09 -2.13 -0.87
C ILE A 39 -0.59 -3.56 -0.79
N ARG A 40 0.27 -3.85 0.19
CA ARG A 40 0.81 -5.19 0.36
C ARG A 40 -0.30 -6.20 0.64
N LYS A 41 -1.22 -5.82 1.51
CA LYS A 41 -2.33 -6.69 1.89
C LYS A 41 -3.20 -7.02 0.69
N TYR A 42 -3.49 -6.02 -0.13
CA TYR A 42 -4.30 -6.25 -1.32
C TYR A 42 -3.62 -7.23 -2.28
N LEU A 43 -2.31 -7.05 -2.48
CA LEU A 43 -1.57 -7.94 -3.37
C LEU A 43 -1.53 -9.36 -2.82
N GLU A 44 -1.33 -9.52 -1.52
CA GLU A 44 -1.34 -10.85 -0.90
C GLU A 44 -2.68 -11.54 -1.07
N ASP A 45 -3.76 -10.80 -0.86
CA ASP A 45 -5.10 -11.36 -1.01
C ASP A 45 -5.37 -11.75 -2.45
N TYR A 46 -4.94 -10.92 -3.39
CA TYR A 46 -5.10 -11.24 -4.81
C TYR A 46 -4.34 -12.51 -5.18
N GLU A 47 -3.10 -12.61 -4.73
CA GLU A 47 -2.27 -13.76 -5.06
C GLU A 47 -2.78 -15.05 -4.41
N ALA A 48 -3.42 -14.95 -3.26
CA ALA A 48 -4.02 -16.12 -2.62
C ALA A 48 -5.12 -16.73 -3.47
N VAL A 49 -5.81 -15.90 -4.25
CA VAL A 49 -6.92 -16.37 -5.09
C VAL A 49 -6.47 -16.69 -6.51
N HIS A 50 -5.57 -15.89 -7.05
CA HIS A 50 -5.22 -15.95 -8.47
C HIS A 50 -3.81 -16.46 -8.75
N GLY A 51 -3.03 -16.74 -7.71
CA GLY A 51 -1.64 -17.19 -7.87
C GLY A 51 -0.66 -16.02 -7.88
N THR A 52 0.61 -16.36 -7.76
CA THR A 52 1.67 -15.38 -7.66
C THR A 52 1.77 -14.50 -8.91
N LEU A 53 1.81 -13.20 -8.70
CA LEU A 53 1.98 -12.26 -9.81
C LEU A 53 3.45 -12.20 -10.22
N PRO A 54 3.73 -12.25 -11.52
CA PRO A 54 5.10 -12.09 -11.98
C PRO A 54 5.53 -10.64 -11.92
N PRO A 55 6.83 -10.35 -11.83
CA PRO A 55 7.29 -8.97 -11.88
C PRO A 55 6.94 -8.35 -13.23
N TYR A 56 6.66 -7.06 -13.20
CA TYR A 56 6.35 -6.33 -14.42
C TYR A 56 7.60 -6.24 -15.28
N GLN A 57 7.47 -6.57 -16.55
CA GLN A 57 8.58 -6.51 -17.50
C GLN A 57 8.33 -5.38 -18.49
N GLU A 58 9.33 -4.53 -18.62
CA GLU A 58 9.28 -3.43 -19.57
C GLU A 58 9.95 -3.80 -20.89
#